data_0637d167caea802ecd8bb412c5cc2362
#
_entry.id   0637d167caea802ecd8bb412c5cc2362
#
_cell.length_a   1.000
_cell.length_b   1.000
_cell.length_c   1.000
_cell.angle_alpha   90.00
_cell.angle_beta   90.00
_cell.angle_gamma   90.00
#
_symmetry.space_group_name_H-M   'P 1'
#
loop_
_entity.id
_entity.type
_entity.pdbx_description
1 polymer ?
#
loop_
_entity_poly.entity_id
_entity_poly.type
_entity_poly.pdbx_seq_one_letter_code
_entity_poly.pdbx_strand_id
1 'polypeptide(L)'
;MTTANQPEVRRLTGEHVNLRRFRPTDEATVWAGRSSAEPMALPTGPGRRSQLRKRILASGQWLRGSLDLAIESNGHLIGDVQARMGAGQRLPPGVVELGVDLYDPGQRGKGYGAEAVALLTTWLLERGIADRVQASTAVGNRPMRRVLEKLGFTFEGVMRGFMPVGAGREDFALYGVTKAEWRAIHPAVQSR
;
A
#
# COMPACT_ATOMS: atom_id res chain seq x y z
N MET A 1 -19.30 7.37 7.71
CA MET A 1 -19.26 5.92 7.99
C MET A 1 -18.24 5.68 9.07
N THR A 2 -18.66 5.14 10.18
CA THR A 2 -17.82 4.88 11.34
C THR A 2 -16.90 3.70 11.03
N THR A 3 -15.61 3.80 11.31
CA THR A 3 -14.58 2.76 11.10
C THR A 3 -14.83 1.44 11.88
N ALA A 4 -15.91 1.34 12.61
CA ALA A 4 -16.19 0.24 13.54
C ALA A 4 -16.64 -1.08 12.89
N ASN A 5 -16.82 -1.15 11.57
CA ASN A 5 -17.31 -2.37 10.91
C ASN A 5 -16.61 -2.67 9.56
N GLN A 6 -15.35 -2.26 9.40
CA GLN A 6 -14.59 -2.62 8.21
C GLN A 6 -14.06 -4.05 8.35
N PRO A 7 -14.12 -4.88 7.28
CA PRO A 7 -13.68 -6.27 7.37
C PRO A 7 -12.18 -6.38 7.66
N GLU A 8 -11.84 -7.36 8.47
CA GLU A 8 -10.47 -7.72 8.79
C GLU A 8 -9.82 -8.47 7.61
N VAL A 9 -8.53 -8.21 7.38
CA VAL A 9 -7.71 -9.00 6.46
C VAL A 9 -6.85 -9.96 7.26
N ARG A 10 -7.11 -11.24 7.15
CA ARG A 10 -6.23 -12.28 7.71
C ARG A 10 -5.12 -12.65 6.75
N ARG A 11 -5.49 -12.94 5.49
CA ARG A 11 -4.58 -13.29 4.40
C ARG A 11 -5.24 -13.02 3.05
N LEU A 12 -4.49 -12.48 2.10
CA LEU A 12 -4.80 -12.46 0.68
C LEU A 12 -3.70 -13.25 -0.03
N THR A 13 -4.08 -14.24 -0.83
CA THR A 13 -3.12 -15.15 -1.48
C THR A 13 -2.98 -14.78 -2.94
N GLY A 14 -1.74 -14.54 -3.38
CA GLY A 14 -1.36 -14.37 -4.78
C GLY A 14 -0.52 -15.53 -5.29
N GLU A 15 0.05 -15.35 -6.46
CA GLU A 15 0.89 -16.36 -7.12
C GLU A 15 2.30 -16.41 -6.50
N HIS A 16 2.92 -15.24 -6.31
CA HIS A 16 4.29 -15.12 -5.81
C HIS A 16 4.36 -14.50 -4.42
N VAL A 17 3.35 -13.71 -4.03
CA VAL A 17 3.29 -13.07 -2.72
C VAL A 17 1.96 -13.31 -2.03
N ASN A 18 2.01 -13.27 -0.71
CA ASN A 18 0.82 -13.22 0.13
C ASN A 18 0.82 -11.93 0.94
N LEU A 19 -0.36 -11.34 1.11
CA LEU A 19 -0.56 -10.29 2.10
C LEU A 19 -1.13 -10.93 3.37
N ARG A 20 -0.47 -10.70 4.49
CA ARG A 20 -0.88 -11.26 5.79
C ARG A 20 -0.77 -10.24 6.90
N ARG A 21 -1.33 -10.56 8.04
CA ARG A 21 -1.05 -9.81 9.26
C ARG A 21 0.44 -9.92 9.61
N PHE A 22 0.99 -8.87 10.19
CA PHE A 22 2.31 -8.95 10.79
C PHE A 22 2.31 -9.92 11.96
N ARG A 23 3.43 -10.58 12.16
CA ARG A 23 3.75 -11.36 13.35
C ARG A 23 4.60 -10.52 14.30
N PRO A 24 4.55 -10.73 15.62
CA PRO A 24 5.46 -10.05 16.55
C PRO A 24 6.94 -10.21 16.18
N THR A 25 7.31 -11.35 15.60
CA THR A 25 8.66 -11.67 15.13
C THR A 25 9.10 -10.83 13.92
N ASP A 26 8.18 -10.17 13.22
CA ASP A 26 8.50 -9.32 12.07
C ASP A 26 9.06 -7.94 12.49
N GLU A 27 8.94 -7.56 13.79
CA GLU A 27 9.30 -6.22 14.27
C GLU A 27 10.71 -5.78 13.86
N ALA A 28 11.68 -6.66 14.01
CA ALA A 28 13.08 -6.34 13.70
C ALA A 28 13.28 -6.07 12.19
N THR A 29 12.69 -6.91 11.35
CA THR A 29 12.77 -6.78 9.88
C THR A 29 12.05 -5.51 9.40
N VAL A 30 10.85 -5.22 9.93
CA VAL A 30 10.11 -3.99 9.59
C VAL A 30 10.89 -2.75 10.03
N TRP A 31 11.46 -2.79 11.24
CA TRP A 31 12.26 -1.69 11.75
C TRP A 31 13.47 -1.41 10.86
N ALA A 32 14.25 -2.44 10.52
CA ALA A 32 15.41 -2.32 9.65
C ALA A 32 15.01 -1.82 8.25
N GLY A 33 14.00 -2.41 7.63
CA GLY A 33 13.54 -2.06 6.29
C GLY A 33 13.08 -0.61 6.18
N ARG A 34 12.31 -0.13 7.15
CA ARG A 34 11.83 1.26 7.16
C ARG A 34 12.90 2.28 7.58
N SER A 35 13.94 1.85 8.30
CA SER A 35 15.07 2.71 8.66
C SER A 35 16.07 2.90 7.52
N SER A 36 16.16 1.92 6.63
CA SER A 36 17.04 1.94 5.46
C SER A 36 16.35 2.46 4.19
N ALA A 37 15.06 2.82 4.27
CA ALA A 37 14.31 3.33 3.12
C ALA A 37 15.02 4.56 2.53
N GLU A 38 15.29 4.49 1.24
CA GLU A 38 15.83 5.63 0.49
C GLU A 38 14.89 6.84 0.56
N PRO A 39 15.41 8.08 0.42
CA PRO A 39 14.62 9.31 0.51
C PRO A 39 13.42 9.40 -0.44
N MET A 40 13.32 8.52 -1.43
CA MET A 40 12.21 8.47 -2.39
C MET A 40 10.92 7.83 -1.86
N ALA A 41 10.98 7.16 -0.70
CA ALA A 41 9.76 6.74 0.01
C ALA A 41 9.20 7.94 0.80
N LEU A 42 7.88 7.96 0.97
CA LEU A 42 7.28 8.85 1.97
C LEU A 42 8.08 8.71 3.27
N PRO A 43 8.31 9.78 4.06
CA PRO A 43 9.01 9.68 5.33
C PRO A 43 8.15 8.91 6.33
N THR A 44 7.96 7.65 6.01
CA THR A 44 7.31 6.63 6.83
C THR A 44 8.36 5.94 7.71
N GLY A 45 9.42 6.66 8.06
CA GLY A 45 10.42 6.17 9.00
C GLY A 45 9.73 5.42 10.13
N PRO A 46 10.39 4.46 10.77
CA PRO A 46 9.74 3.53 11.70
C PRO A 46 9.07 4.24 12.89
N GLY A 47 9.28 5.56 13.00
CA GLY A 47 8.81 6.32 14.15
C GLY A 47 9.44 5.80 15.45
N ARG A 48 8.67 5.82 16.55
CA ARG A 48 9.11 5.17 17.78
C ARG A 48 8.80 3.67 17.73
N ARG A 49 9.67 2.81 18.22
CA ARG A 49 9.43 1.35 18.29
C ARG A 49 8.09 0.99 18.93
N SER A 50 7.65 1.74 19.93
CA SER A 50 6.34 1.54 20.56
C SER A 50 5.17 1.78 19.61
N GLN A 51 5.30 2.71 18.66
CA GLN A 51 4.29 2.95 17.63
C GLN A 51 4.30 1.83 16.59
N LEU A 52 5.47 1.36 16.18
CA LEU A 52 5.60 0.22 15.29
C LEU A 52 4.95 -1.03 15.88
N ARG A 53 5.21 -1.35 17.16
CA ARG A 53 4.56 -2.48 17.85
C ARG A 53 3.03 -2.38 17.83
N LYS A 54 2.47 -1.20 18.10
CA LYS A 54 1.02 -0.98 18.02
C LYS A 54 0.49 -1.25 16.60
N ARG A 55 1.20 -0.82 15.56
CA ARG A 55 0.83 -1.09 14.16
C ARG A 55 0.90 -2.58 13.82
N ILE A 56 1.95 -3.29 14.27
CA ILE A 56 2.11 -4.73 14.10
C ILE A 56 0.95 -5.47 14.76
N LEU A 57 0.61 -5.15 15.99
CA LEU A 57 -0.49 -5.79 16.73
C LEU A 57 -1.86 -5.50 16.10
N ALA A 58 -2.06 -4.32 15.52
CA ALA A 58 -3.30 -3.94 14.86
C ALA A 58 -3.37 -4.34 13.39
N SER A 59 -2.29 -4.94 12.83
CA SER A 59 -2.24 -5.27 11.40
C SER A 59 -3.39 -6.20 10.97
N GLY A 60 -3.87 -6.01 9.75
CA GLY A 60 -5.05 -6.70 9.25
C GLY A 60 -6.38 -6.09 9.71
N GLN A 61 -6.36 -5.15 10.65
CA GLN A 61 -7.51 -4.41 11.10
C GLN A 61 -7.36 -2.92 10.77
N TRP A 62 -8.48 -2.24 10.59
CA TRP A 62 -8.47 -0.80 10.38
C TRP A 62 -8.26 -0.07 11.71
N LEU A 63 -7.10 0.55 11.85
CA LEU A 63 -6.77 1.39 13.00
C LEU A 63 -6.74 2.86 12.58
N ARG A 64 -7.71 3.66 13.05
CA ARG A 64 -7.81 5.10 12.73
C ARG A 64 -7.75 5.40 11.24
N GLY A 65 -8.42 4.58 10.43
CA GLY A 65 -8.43 4.74 8.97
C GLY A 65 -7.17 4.24 8.25
N SER A 66 -6.30 3.48 8.92
CA SER A 66 -5.14 2.82 8.31
C SER A 66 -5.23 1.31 8.48
N LEU A 67 -4.86 0.60 7.43
CA LEU A 67 -4.68 -0.85 7.38
C LEU A 67 -3.26 -1.15 6.95
N ASP A 68 -2.54 -1.97 7.71
CA ASP A 68 -1.17 -2.38 7.41
C ASP A 68 -1.12 -3.91 7.25
N LEU A 69 -0.45 -4.38 6.18
CA LEU A 69 -0.24 -5.80 5.90
C LEU A 69 1.22 -6.07 5.52
N ALA A 70 1.73 -7.21 5.96
CA ALA A 70 3.02 -7.74 5.55
C ALA A 70 2.93 -8.33 4.13
N ILE A 71 3.95 -8.12 3.32
CA ILE A 71 4.17 -8.82 2.05
C ILE A 71 5.10 -9.99 2.34
N GLU A 72 4.61 -11.21 2.13
CA GLU A 72 5.35 -12.45 2.34
C GLU A 72 5.59 -13.16 1.01
N SER A 73 6.84 -13.55 0.73
CA SER A 73 7.20 -14.43 -0.39
C SER A 73 8.03 -15.58 0.13
N ASN A 74 7.72 -16.82 -0.26
CA ASN A 74 8.41 -18.03 0.18
C ASN A 74 8.58 -18.13 1.71
N GLY A 75 7.55 -17.71 2.47
CA GLY A 75 7.57 -17.72 3.94
C GLY A 75 8.34 -16.57 4.60
N HIS A 76 9.01 -15.71 3.84
CA HIS A 76 9.80 -14.59 4.33
C HIS A 76 9.06 -13.26 4.17
N LEU A 77 9.15 -12.40 5.19
CA LEU A 77 8.71 -11.02 5.09
C LEU A 77 9.67 -10.24 4.18
N ILE A 78 9.13 -9.67 3.10
CA ILE A 78 9.92 -8.90 2.10
C ILE A 78 9.53 -7.43 2.02
N GLY A 79 8.42 -7.03 2.64
CA GLY A 79 7.92 -5.66 2.57
C GLY A 79 6.59 -5.47 3.28
N ASP A 80 5.97 -4.34 3.06
CA ASP A 80 4.62 -4.06 3.52
C ASP A 80 3.78 -3.30 2.49
N VAL A 81 2.46 -3.43 2.63
CA VAL A 81 1.48 -2.64 1.89
C VAL A 81 0.50 -2.02 2.89
N GLN A 82 0.09 -0.79 2.60
CA GLN A 82 -0.75 0.02 3.48
C GLN A 82 -1.93 0.56 2.70
N ALA A 83 -3.09 0.67 3.39
CA ALA A 83 -4.24 1.40 2.88
C ALA A 83 -4.65 2.46 3.90
N ARG A 84 -5.02 3.65 3.42
CA ARG A 84 -5.46 4.79 4.23
C ARG A 84 -6.78 5.31 3.71
N MET A 85 -7.72 5.64 4.62
CA MET A 85 -9.05 6.13 4.28
C MET A 85 -9.62 7.08 5.33
N GLY A 86 -10.63 7.85 4.92
CA GLY A 86 -11.47 8.67 5.79
C GLY A 86 -10.87 10.02 6.19
N ALA A 87 -11.68 10.79 6.94
CA ALA A 87 -11.38 12.17 7.29
C ALA A 87 -10.10 12.34 8.11
N GLY A 88 -9.75 11.36 8.95
CA GLY A 88 -8.48 11.35 9.69
C GLY A 88 -7.24 11.27 8.78
N GLN A 89 -7.41 10.81 7.56
CA GLN A 89 -6.39 10.74 6.50
C GLN A 89 -6.59 11.83 5.42
N ARG A 90 -7.54 12.76 5.63
CA ARG A 90 -7.93 13.82 4.68
C ARG A 90 -8.40 13.30 3.33
N LEU A 91 -9.00 12.11 3.31
CA LEU A 91 -9.53 11.49 2.11
C LEU A 91 -11.08 11.54 2.14
N PRO A 92 -11.73 11.81 0.98
CA PRO A 92 -13.18 11.73 0.86
C PRO A 92 -13.72 10.32 1.16
N PRO A 93 -15.02 10.19 1.53
CA PRO A 93 -15.64 8.88 1.64
C PRO A 93 -15.51 8.07 0.35
N GLY A 94 -15.28 6.76 0.48
CA GLY A 94 -15.10 5.85 -0.66
C GLY A 94 -13.73 5.93 -1.36
N VAL A 95 -12.84 6.84 -0.93
CA VAL A 95 -11.47 6.94 -1.46
C VAL A 95 -10.48 6.28 -0.51
N VAL A 96 -9.63 5.42 -1.06
CA VAL A 96 -8.52 4.77 -0.33
C VAL A 96 -7.21 5.08 -1.04
N GLU A 97 -6.19 5.48 -0.27
CA GLU A 97 -4.83 5.66 -0.75
C GLU A 97 -3.95 4.49 -0.35
N LEU A 98 -3.19 3.95 -1.30
CA LEU A 98 -2.25 2.86 -1.08
C LEU A 98 -0.81 3.36 -0.96
N GLY A 99 -0.03 2.62 -0.16
CA GLY A 99 1.42 2.66 -0.14
C GLY A 99 1.99 1.24 -0.14
N VAL A 100 3.15 1.06 -0.77
CA VAL A 100 3.86 -0.23 -0.82
C VAL A 100 5.36 0.01 -0.66
N ASP A 101 5.99 -0.82 0.15
CA ASP A 101 7.44 -0.81 0.35
C ASP A 101 8.00 -2.23 0.29
N LEU A 102 9.08 -2.42 -0.50
CA LEU A 102 9.92 -3.61 -0.46
C LEU A 102 11.23 -3.25 0.24
N TYR A 103 11.52 -3.95 1.35
CA TYR A 103 12.62 -3.61 2.26
C TYR A 103 14.01 -3.90 1.66
N ASP A 104 14.11 -4.99 0.90
CA ASP A 104 15.35 -5.37 0.23
C ASP A 104 15.30 -4.94 -1.24
N PRO A 105 16.24 -4.08 -1.71
CA PRO A 105 16.38 -3.74 -3.13
C PRO A 105 16.48 -4.96 -4.05
N GLY A 106 17.09 -6.06 -3.59
CA GLY A 106 17.19 -7.32 -4.34
C GLY A 106 15.85 -8.03 -4.59
N GLN A 107 14.79 -7.61 -3.94
CA GLN A 107 13.41 -8.10 -4.18
C GLN A 107 12.64 -7.24 -5.19
N ARG A 108 13.20 -6.10 -5.59
CA ARG A 108 12.59 -5.21 -6.59
C ARG A 108 12.73 -5.79 -8.00
N GLY A 109 11.85 -5.37 -8.91
CA GLY A 109 11.88 -5.81 -10.32
C GLY A 109 11.31 -7.22 -10.58
N LYS A 110 10.94 -7.97 -9.54
CA LYS A 110 10.39 -9.34 -9.64
C LYS A 110 8.86 -9.41 -9.71
N GLY A 111 8.16 -8.27 -9.78
CA GLY A 111 6.70 -8.22 -9.80
C GLY A 111 6.02 -8.20 -8.43
N TYR A 112 6.73 -8.46 -7.34
CA TYR A 112 6.16 -8.61 -5.98
C TYR A 112 5.36 -7.39 -5.51
N GLY A 113 5.87 -6.18 -5.74
CA GLY A 113 5.16 -4.95 -5.39
C GLY A 113 3.90 -4.74 -6.23
N ALA A 114 3.94 -5.08 -7.52
CA ALA A 114 2.78 -5.01 -8.41
C ALA A 114 1.68 -5.96 -7.96
N GLU A 115 2.04 -7.22 -7.65
CA GLU A 115 1.08 -8.22 -7.18
C GLU A 115 0.48 -7.83 -5.82
N ALA A 116 1.30 -7.30 -4.90
CA ALA A 116 0.81 -6.81 -3.61
C ALA A 116 -0.22 -5.68 -3.76
N VAL A 117 0.06 -4.69 -4.63
CA VAL A 117 -0.87 -3.60 -4.95
C VAL A 117 -2.16 -4.15 -5.57
N ALA A 118 -2.04 -5.08 -6.55
CA ALA A 118 -3.19 -5.68 -7.20
C ALA A 118 -4.09 -6.44 -6.22
N LEU A 119 -3.53 -7.28 -5.36
CA LEU A 119 -4.26 -8.03 -4.34
C LEU A 119 -5.06 -7.12 -3.42
N LEU A 120 -4.41 -6.08 -2.88
CA LEU A 120 -5.08 -5.17 -1.96
C LEU A 120 -6.12 -4.29 -2.66
N THR A 121 -5.83 -3.80 -3.88
CA THR A 121 -6.78 -3.03 -4.70
C THR A 121 -8.04 -3.85 -4.98
N THR A 122 -7.87 -5.09 -5.45
CA THR A 122 -8.99 -5.99 -5.71
C THR A 122 -9.84 -6.21 -4.46
N TRP A 123 -9.19 -6.50 -3.32
CA TRP A 123 -9.91 -6.72 -2.07
C TRP A 123 -10.70 -5.48 -1.63
N LEU A 124 -10.13 -4.29 -1.72
CA LEU A 124 -10.79 -3.04 -1.34
C LEU A 124 -12.01 -2.73 -2.20
N LEU A 125 -11.88 -2.86 -3.52
CA LEU A 125 -12.93 -2.54 -4.47
C LEU A 125 -14.04 -3.60 -4.47
N GLU A 126 -13.69 -4.90 -4.43
CA GLU A 126 -14.69 -5.96 -4.48
C GLU A 126 -15.47 -6.11 -3.17
N ARG A 127 -14.88 -5.78 -2.03
CA ARG A 127 -15.58 -5.75 -0.73
C ARG A 127 -16.42 -4.48 -0.54
N GLY A 128 -16.41 -3.54 -1.49
CA GLY A 128 -17.14 -2.28 -1.38
C GLY A 128 -16.60 -1.37 -0.27
N ILE A 129 -15.33 -1.52 0.09
CA ILE A 129 -14.66 -0.65 1.06
C ILE A 129 -14.27 0.67 0.38
N ALA A 130 -13.89 0.58 -0.89
CA ALA A 130 -13.55 1.71 -1.74
C ALA A 130 -14.38 1.71 -3.03
N ASP A 131 -14.69 2.91 -3.52
CA ASP A 131 -15.19 3.16 -4.87
C ASP A 131 -14.05 3.57 -5.79
N ARG A 132 -12.99 4.09 -5.18
CA ARG A 132 -11.77 4.54 -5.83
C ARG A 132 -10.55 4.19 -4.97
N VAL A 133 -9.49 3.72 -5.63
CA VAL A 133 -8.17 3.54 -5.03
C VAL A 133 -7.18 4.46 -5.74
N GLN A 134 -6.35 5.14 -4.96
CA GLN A 134 -5.29 6.01 -5.49
C GLN A 134 -3.95 5.67 -4.86
N ALA A 135 -2.88 6.08 -5.53
CA ALA A 135 -1.51 6.04 -5.01
C ALA A 135 -0.72 7.23 -5.53
N SER A 136 0.16 7.75 -4.71
CA SER A 136 1.09 8.79 -5.12
C SER A 136 2.54 8.34 -4.92
N THR A 137 3.42 8.76 -5.82
CA THR A 137 4.85 8.43 -5.76
C THR A 137 5.69 9.56 -6.33
N ALA A 138 6.94 9.66 -5.90
CA ALA A 138 7.87 10.64 -6.45
C ALA A 138 7.92 10.56 -7.98
N VAL A 139 7.92 11.70 -8.66
CA VAL A 139 7.98 11.76 -10.14
C VAL A 139 9.18 10.99 -10.67
N GLY A 140 10.31 11.01 -9.94
CA GLY A 140 11.54 10.27 -10.25
C GLY A 140 11.43 8.74 -10.04
N ASN A 141 10.44 8.25 -9.29
CA ASN A 141 10.25 6.82 -9.02
C ASN A 141 9.61 6.10 -10.24
N ARG A 142 10.36 6.03 -11.33
CA ARG A 142 9.93 5.37 -12.57
C ARG A 142 9.46 3.93 -12.39
N PRO A 143 10.10 3.08 -11.53
CA PRO A 143 9.63 1.73 -11.29
C PRO A 143 8.20 1.67 -10.76
N MET A 144 7.87 2.46 -9.72
CA MET A 144 6.53 2.48 -9.14
C MET A 144 5.49 3.04 -10.10
N ARG A 145 5.81 4.10 -10.85
CA ARG A 145 4.93 4.65 -11.88
C ARG A 145 4.55 3.58 -12.92
N ARG A 146 5.55 2.82 -13.42
CA ARG A 146 5.30 1.70 -14.36
C ARG A 146 4.44 0.59 -13.74
N VAL A 147 4.58 0.32 -12.44
CA VAL A 147 3.71 -0.64 -11.74
C VAL A 147 2.27 -0.16 -11.78
N LEU A 148 2.00 1.08 -11.40
CA LEU A 148 0.65 1.65 -11.39
C LEU A 148 0.03 1.66 -12.79
N GLU A 149 0.78 2.10 -13.80
CA GLU A 149 0.34 2.13 -15.20
C GLU A 149 0.00 0.71 -15.72
N LYS A 150 0.85 -0.29 -15.45
CA LYS A 150 0.59 -1.69 -15.84
C LYS A 150 -0.63 -2.29 -15.16
N LEU A 151 -0.95 -1.85 -13.95
CA LEU A 151 -2.13 -2.29 -13.21
C LEU A 151 -3.41 -1.54 -13.65
N GLY A 152 -3.30 -0.58 -14.57
CA GLY A 152 -4.44 0.18 -15.09
C GLY A 152 -4.82 1.39 -14.24
N PHE A 153 -3.95 1.85 -13.36
CA PHE A 153 -4.14 3.14 -12.72
C PHE A 153 -3.88 4.26 -13.73
N THR A 154 -4.80 5.21 -13.79
CA THR A 154 -4.68 6.40 -14.65
C THR A 154 -3.81 7.46 -13.96
N PHE A 155 -2.85 8.02 -14.70
CA PHE A 155 -2.11 9.20 -14.26
C PHE A 155 -3.03 10.43 -14.25
N GLU A 156 -3.15 11.11 -13.13
CA GLU A 156 -4.06 12.25 -12.95
C GLU A 156 -3.36 13.59 -12.85
N GLY A 157 -2.05 13.59 -12.62
CA GLY A 157 -1.28 14.83 -12.57
C GLY A 157 -0.09 14.80 -11.63
N VAL A 158 0.59 15.95 -11.55
CA VAL A 158 1.73 16.17 -10.68
C VAL A 158 1.37 17.13 -9.56
N MET A 159 1.54 16.66 -8.34
CA MET A 159 1.48 17.48 -7.13
C MET A 159 2.87 18.12 -6.92
N ARG A 160 3.03 19.37 -7.35
CA ARG A 160 4.31 20.06 -7.28
C ARG A 160 4.67 20.41 -5.85
N GLY A 161 5.95 20.17 -5.48
CA GLY A 161 6.47 20.45 -4.14
C GLY A 161 5.69 19.72 -3.03
N PHE A 162 5.14 18.55 -3.31
CA PHE A 162 4.24 17.84 -2.40
C PHE A 162 4.94 17.35 -1.14
N MET A 163 6.09 16.70 -1.29
CA MET A 163 6.79 16.05 -0.18
C MET A 163 8.03 16.82 0.26
N PRO A 164 8.19 17.14 1.55
CA PRO A 164 9.44 17.67 2.04
C PRO A 164 10.52 16.58 2.01
N VAL A 165 11.68 16.88 1.40
CA VAL A 165 12.85 15.99 1.31
C VAL A 165 14.11 16.82 1.62
N GLY A 166 14.79 16.50 2.72
CA GLY A 166 15.93 17.30 3.19
C GLY A 166 15.53 18.76 3.40
N ALA A 167 16.27 19.68 2.80
CA ALA A 167 15.97 21.11 2.83
C ALA A 167 15.03 21.60 1.72
N GLY A 168 14.59 20.70 0.83
CA GLY A 168 13.75 20.99 -0.33
C GLY A 168 12.41 20.29 -0.32
N ARG A 169 11.79 20.25 -1.49
CA ARG A 169 10.52 19.54 -1.70
C ARG A 169 10.58 18.77 -3.02
N GLU A 170 9.87 17.67 -3.07
CA GLU A 170 9.79 16.77 -4.22
C GLU A 170 8.39 16.74 -4.80
N ASP A 171 8.32 16.65 -6.14
CA ASP A 171 7.08 16.50 -6.88
C ASP A 171 6.62 15.05 -6.86
N PHE A 172 5.31 14.84 -6.69
CA PHE A 172 4.70 13.52 -6.69
C PHE A 172 3.69 13.39 -7.83
N ALA A 173 3.72 12.25 -8.50
CA ALA A 173 2.74 11.83 -9.49
C ALA A 173 1.57 11.15 -8.77
N LEU A 174 0.34 11.61 -9.02
CA LEU A 174 -0.89 11.02 -8.54
C LEU A 174 -1.47 10.08 -9.59
N TYR A 175 -1.87 8.91 -9.17
CA TYR A 175 -2.54 7.89 -9.95
C TYR A 175 -3.81 7.43 -9.25
N GLY A 176 -4.85 7.12 -10.03
CA GLY A 176 -6.11 6.63 -9.49
C GLY A 176 -6.75 5.57 -10.37
N VAL A 177 -7.57 4.72 -9.76
CA VAL A 177 -8.42 3.77 -10.46
C VAL A 177 -9.77 3.67 -9.76
N THR A 178 -10.85 3.70 -10.51
CA THR A 178 -12.21 3.47 -10.02
C THR A 178 -12.55 1.98 -10.04
N LYS A 179 -13.57 1.59 -9.28
CA LYS A 179 -14.08 0.21 -9.28
C LYS A 179 -14.49 -0.27 -10.67
N ALA A 180 -15.11 0.61 -11.47
CA ALA A 180 -15.55 0.28 -12.82
C ALA A 180 -14.36 0.01 -13.76
N GLU A 181 -13.35 0.88 -13.73
CA GLU A 181 -12.12 0.73 -14.52
C GLU A 181 -11.34 -0.54 -14.10
N TRP A 182 -11.20 -0.78 -12.79
CA TRP A 182 -10.53 -1.97 -12.29
C TRP A 182 -11.18 -3.25 -12.79
N ARG A 183 -12.50 -3.35 -12.72
CA ARG A 183 -13.25 -4.51 -13.20
C ARG A 183 -13.16 -4.72 -14.70
N ALA A 184 -13.06 -3.65 -15.48
CA ALA A 184 -12.88 -3.75 -16.92
C ALA A 184 -11.54 -4.36 -17.33
N ILE A 185 -10.48 -4.12 -16.53
CA ILE A 185 -9.12 -4.60 -16.78
C ILE A 185 -8.85 -5.96 -16.09
N HIS A 186 -9.42 -6.13 -14.91
CA HIS A 186 -9.25 -7.32 -14.06
C HIS A 186 -10.62 -8.01 -13.86
N PRO A 187 -11.17 -8.65 -14.86
CA PRO A 187 -12.45 -9.35 -14.72
C PRO A 187 -12.30 -10.42 -13.63
N ALA A 188 -13.25 -10.45 -12.68
CA ALA A 188 -13.25 -11.46 -11.63
C ALA A 188 -13.22 -12.84 -12.28
N VAL A 189 -12.23 -13.65 -11.92
CA VAL A 189 -12.28 -15.08 -12.22
C VAL A 189 -13.52 -15.59 -11.49
N GLN A 190 -14.57 -15.90 -12.25
CA GLN A 190 -15.78 -16.49 -11.68
C GLN A 190 -15.36 -17.79 -11.01
N SER A 191 -15.32 -17.77 -9.68
CA SER A 191 -15.16 -18.99 -8.88
C SER A 191 -16.34 -19.90 -9.22
N ARG A 192 -16.05 -20.96 -9.97
CA ARG A 192 -16.96 -22.09 -10.13
C ARG A 192 -17.08 -22.85 -8.82
#